data_82ffe1556b9f7f5b6135662a9ad0ddeb
#
_entry.id   82ffe1556b9f7f5b6135662a9ad0ddeb
#
_cell.length_a   1.000
_cell.length_b   1.000
_cell.length_c   1.000
_cell.angle_alpha   90.00
_cell.angle_beta   90.00
_cell.angle_gamma   90.00
#
_symmetry.space_group_name_H-M   'P 1'
#
loop_
_entity.id
_entity.type
_entity.pdbx_description
1 polymer ?
#
loop_
_entity_poly.entity_id
_entity_poly.type
_entity_poly.pdbx_seq_one_letter_code
_entity_poly.pdbx_strand_id
1 'polypeptide(L)'
;MTVEPILDPETQRRVAGRLYNHVWDLLDTGDSRTAQQTAEMVDAAHASNWHWAQIGGLEQAVVGEWLISRVYAAVGNGPEAVRHAQSAFTLFHSGTGLPDWLEASVQEGLARAHLADGDRDAAEFAAHAATDALDKVSEVEDRELIAGQLADLRL
;
A
#
# COMPACT_ATOMS: atom_id res chain seq x y z
N MET A 1 31.88 3.57 2.87
CA MET A 1 31.56 4.98 3.14
C MET A 1 30.08 5.06 3.51
N THR A 2 29.80 5.43 4.73
CA THR A 2 28.41 5.65 5.17
C THR A 2 27.98 7.03 4.71
N VAL A 3 26.91 7.10 3.93
CA VAL A 3 26.29 8.38 3.56
C VAL A 3 25.58 8.91 4.80
N GLU A 4 25.90 10.16 5.17
CA GLU A 4 25.26 10.81 6.31
C GLU A 4 23.75 10.97 6.03
N PRO A 5 22.87 10.69 7.01
CA PRO A 5 21.43 10.86 6.85
C PRO A 5 21.07 12.31 6.52
N ILE A 6 20.15 12.53 5.58
CA ILE A 6 19.69 13.88 5.19
C ILE A 6 18.93 14.56 6.34
N LEU A 7 18.19 13.77 7.12
CA LEU A 7 17.41 14.23 8.26
C LEU A 7 17.67 13.33 9.47
N ASP A 8 17.50 13.87 10.66
CA ASP A 8 17.52 13.07 11.88
C ASP A 8 16.31 12.08 11.91
N PRO A 9 16.41 10.97 12.67
CA PRO A 9 15.37 9.92 12.67
C PRO A 9 13.98 10.39 13.06
N GLU A 10 13.86 11.34 13.97
CA GLU A 10 12.56 11.86 14.42
C GLU A 10 11.90 12.68 13.30
N THR A 11 12.66 13.54 12.66
CA THR A 11 12.21 14.33 11.51
C THR A 11 11.85 13.43 10.34
N GLN A 12 12.68 12.40 10.04
CA GLN A 12 12.36 11.39 9.01
C GLN A 12 10.99 10.77 9.26
N ARG A 13 10.74 10.28 10.46
CA ARG A 13 9.47 9.64 10.83
C ARG A 13 8.28 10.58 10.67
N ARG A 14 8.44 11.82 11.14
CA ARG A 14 7.38 12.83 11.04
C ARG A 14 7.04 13.19 9.60
N VAL A 15 8.04 13.37 8.75
CA VAL A 15 7.86 13.68 7.33
C VAL A 15 7.20 12.49 6.62
N ALA A 16 7.70 11.28 6.82
CA ALA A 16 7.14 10.06 6.23
C ALA A 16 5.66 9.89 6.59
N GLY A 17 5.30 10.05 7.86
CA GLY A 17 3.91 9.92 8.32
C GLY A 17 2.99 11.02 7.77
N ARG A 18 3.45 12.25 7.66
CA ARG A 18 2.67 13.34 7.05
C ARG A 18 2.43 13.11 5.57
N LEU A 19 3.43 12.65 4.84
CA LEU A 19 3.30 12.30 3.42
C LEU A 19 2.33 11.13 3.23
N TYR A 20 2.41 10.10 4.08
CA TYR A 20 1.48 8.98 4.08
C TYR A 20 0.02 9.45 4.24
N ASN A 21 -0.25 10.29 5.24
CA ASN A 21 -1.59 10.83 5.47
C ASN A 21 -2.06 11.70 4.30
N HIS A 22 -1.17 12.52 3.75
CA HIS A 22 -1.49 13.36 2.58
C HIS A 22 -1.87 12.53 1.35
N VAL A 23 -1.20 11.39 1.13
CA VAL A 23 -1.59 10.45 0.06
C VAL A 23 -3.02 9.96 0.26
N TRP A 24 -3.42 9.61 1.49
CA TRP A 24 -4.78 9.21 1.79
C TRP A 24 -5.79 10.31 1.57
N ASP A 25 -5.50 11.56 1.98
CA ASP A 25 -6.36 12.71 1.71
C ASP A 25 -6.60 12.87 0.19
N LEU A 26 -5.57 12.67 -0.63
CA LEU A 26 -5.67 12.73 -2.08
C LEU A 26 -6.39 11.51 -2.69
N LEU A 27 -6.21 10.31 -2.14
CA LEU A 27 -6.96 9.12 -2.55
C LEU A 27 -8.46 9.32 -2.30
N ASP A 28 -8.82 9.88 -1.14
CA ASP A 28 -10.22 10.10 -0.73
C ASP A 28 -10.94 11.14 -1.58
N THR A 29 -10.24 12.01 -2.31
CA THR A 29 -10.87 12.91 -3.28
C THR A 29 -11.44 12.18 -4.50
N GLY A 30 -11.07 10.93 -4.73
CA GLY A 30 -11.58 10.10 -5.81
C GLY A 30 -11.38 10.73 -7.20
N ASP A 31 -12.41 10.63 -8.05
CA ASP A 31 -12.37 11.13 -9.42
C ASP A 31 -12.34 12.66 -9.54
N SER A 32 -12.53 13.37 -8.42
CA SER A 32 -12.45 14.84 -8.42
C SER A 32 -11.00 15.37 -8.35
N ARG A 33 -9.99 14.51 -8.24
CA ARG A 33 -8.59 14.94 -8.28
C ARG A 33 -8.25 15.65 -9.57
N THR A 34 -7.57 16.79 -9.45
CA THR A 34 -6.94 17.45 -10.61
C THR A 34 -5.72 16.65 -11.07
N ALA A 35 -5.26 16.92 -12.32
CA ALA A 35 -4.02 16.32 -12.83
C ALA A 35 -2.81 16.65 -11.94
N GLN A 36 -2.75 17.86 -11.39
CA GLN A 36 -1.70 18.26 -10.45
C GLN A 36 -1.76 17.45 -9.14
N GLN A 37 -2.95 17.28 -8.57
CA GLN A 37 -3.15 16.48 -7.36
C GLN A 37 -2.81 14.99 -7.60
N THR A 38 -3.11 14.47 -8.79
CA THR A 38 -2.75 13.11 -9.19
C THR A 38 -1.22 12.93 -9.22
N ALA A 39 -0.50 13.86 -9.83
CA ALA A 39 0.97 13.83 -9.85
C ALA A 39 1.56 13.97 -8.44
N GLU A 40 1.03 14.89 -7.64
CA GLU A 40 1.45 15.10 -6.24
C GLU A 40 1.23 13.84 -5.40
N MET A 41 0.13 13.13 -5.59
CA MET A 41 -0.17 11.89 -4.88
C MET A 41 0.87 10.80 -5.16
N VAL A 42 1.29 10.64 -6.41
CA VAL A 42 2.34 9.69 -6.81
C VAL A 42 3.68 10.08 -6.16
N ASP A 43 4.07 11.34 -6.27
CA ASP A 43 5.32 11.83 -5.69
C ASP A 43 5.34 11.68 -4.17
N ALA A 44 4.24 12.02 -3.50
CA ALA A 44 4.13 11.90 -2.04
C ALA A 44 4.20 10.44 -1.56
N ALA A 45 3.62 9.49 -2.29
CA ALA A 45 3.69 8.07 -1.96
C ALA A 45 5.14 7.56 -2.03
N HIS A 46 5.86 7.89 -3.09
CA HIS A 46 7.28 7.54 -3.23
C HIS A 46 8.15 8.24 -2.18
N ALA A 47 7.92 9.51 -1.91
CA ALA A 47 8.66 10.25 -0.89
C ALA A 47 8.42 9.67 0.51
N SER A 48 7.18 9.34 0.87
CA SER A 48 6.85 8.68 2.13
C SER A 48 7.61 7.36 2.29
N ASN A 49 7.58 6.51 1.26
CA ASN A 49 8.30 5.24 1.26
C ASN A 49 9.82 5.43 1.41
N TRP A 50 10.39 6.41 0.70
CA TRP A 50 11.82 6.72 0.80
C TRP A 50 12.21 7.16 2.22
N HIS A 51 11.43 8.07 2.85
CA HIS A 51 11.69 8.53 4.21
C HIS A 51 11.56 7.39 5.24
N TRP A 52 10.54 6.52 5.09
CA TRP A 52 10.41 5.34 5.94
C TRP A 52 11.58 4.37 5.78
N ALA A 53 12.11 4.19 4.56
CA ALA A 53 13.25 3.32 4.32
C ALA A 53 14.52 3.74 5.07
N GLN A 54 14.62 5.02 5.47
CA GLN A 54 15.78 5.50 6.24
C GLN A 54 15.75 5.05 7.71
N ILE A 55 14.58 4.76 8.26
CA ILE A 55 14.40 4.56 9.72
C ILE A 55 13.47 3.40 10.06
N GLY A 56 12.72 2.91 9.11
CA GLY A 56 11.72 1.88 9.32
C GLY A 56 12.28 0.47 9.28
N GLY A 57 11.43 -0.48 9.65
CA GLY A 57 11.68 -1.90 9.53
C GLY A 57 10.89 -2.53 8.38
N LEU A 58 10.75 -3.84 8.44
CA LEU A 58 10.07 -4.62 7.41
C LEU A 58 8.60 -4.22 7.25
N GLU A 59 7.88 -3.96 8.34
CA GLU A 59 6.49 -3.51 8.28
C GLU A 59 6.35 -2.23 7.43
N GLN A 60 7.18 -1.21 7.69
CA GLN A 60 7.14 0.04 6.95
C GLN A 60 7.51 -0.16 5.47
N ALA A 61 8.43 -1.06 5.17
CA ALA A 61 8.78 -1.40 3.80
C ALA A 61 7.60 -2.05 3.05
N VAL A 62 6.89 -2.99 3.68
CA VAL A 62 5.69 -3.63 3.11
C VAL A 62 4.58 -2.60 2.88
N VAL A 63 4.26 -1.80 3.90
CA VAL A 63 3.21 -0.78 3.83
C VAL A 63 3.53 0.29 2.79
N GLY A 64 4.79 0.68 2.66
CA GLY A 64 5.22 1.66 1.65
C GLY A 64 4.99 1.17 0.23
N GLU A 65 5.40 -0.05 -0.09
CA GLU A 65 5.17 -0.66 -1.40
C GLU A 65 3.67 -0.88 -1.67
N TRP A 66 2.92 -1.33 -0.66
CA TRP A 66 1.47 -1.47 -0.75
C TRP A 66 0.77 -0.14 -1.06
N LEU A 67 1.15 0.96 -0.39
CA LEU A 67 0.56 2.29 -0.65
C LEU A 67 0.87 2.78 -2.07
N ILE A 68 2.10 2.63 -2.53
CA ILE A 68 2.48 3.00 -3.90
C ILE A 68 1.67 2.20 -4.93
N SER A 69 1.50 0.89 -4.71
CA SER A 69 0.64 0.06 -5.55
C SER A 69 -0.80 0.60 -5.61
N ARG A 70 -1.37 0.96 -4.45
CA ARG A 70 -2.72 1.52 -4.36
C ARG A 70 -2.86 2.83 -5.13
N VAL A 71 -1.87 3.69 -5.05
CA VAL A 71 -1.83 4.95 -5.79
C VAL A 71 -1.79 4.70 -7.29
N TYR A 72 -0.92 3.81 -7.77
CA TYR A 72 -0.86 3.48 -9.20
C TYR A 72 -2.15 2.83 -9.71
N ALA A 73 -2.80 1.98 -8.92
CA ALA A 73 -4.12 1.45 -9.26
C ALA A 73 -5.16 2.58 -9.40
N ALA A 74 -5.15 3.54 -8.49
CA ALA A 74 -6.07 4.67 -8.49
C ALA A 74 -5.89 5.62 -9.70
N VAL A 75 -4.66 5.72 -10.23
CA VAL A 75 -4.37 6.53 -11.42
C VAL A 75 -4.43 5.75 -12.73
N GLY A 76 -4.82 4.48 -12.69
CA GLY A 76 -4.99 3.64 -13.87
C GLY A 76 -3.69 3.10 -14.47
N ASN A 77 -2.59 3.10 -13.72
CA ASN A 77 -1.33 2.50 -14.14
C ASN A 77 -1.20 1.07 -13.59
N GLY A 78 -1.89 0.12 -14.23
CA GLY A 78 -1.95 -1.28 -13.84
C GLY A 78 -0.58 -1.95 -13.71
N PRO A 79 0.31 -1.86 -14.71
CA PRO A 79 1.63 -2.49 -14.64
C PRO A 79 2.46 -2.04 -13.41
N GLU A 80 2.49 -0.75 -13.10
CA GLU A 80 3.19 -0.24 -11.92
C GLU A 80 2.47 -0.64 -10.62
N ALA A 81 1.15 -0.66 -10.61
CA ALA A 81 0.38 -1.15 -9.47
C ALA A 81 0.75 -2.61 -9.14
N VAL A 82 0.79 -3.49 -10.14
CA VAL A 82 1.16 -4.90 -9.96
C VAL A 82 2.61 -5.04 -9.50
N ARG A 83 3.54 -4.28 -10.08
CA ARG A 83 4.95 -4.32 -9.69
C ARG A 83 5.15 -4.02 -8.21
N HIS A 84 4.52 -2.95 -7.70
CA HIS A 84 4.63 -2.57 -6.30
C HIS A 84 3.84 -3.50 -5.37
N ALA A 85 2.67 -4.01 -5.79
CA ALA A 85 1.94 -5.02 -5.02
C ALA A 85 2.75 -6.30 -4.83
N GLN A 86 3.45 -6.76 -5.88
CA GLN A 86 4.34 -7.90 -5.80
C GLN A 86 5.56 -7.65 -4.93
N SER A 87 6.12 -6.43 -4.95
CA SER A 87 7.17 -6.03 -4.03
C SER A 87 6.71 -6.12 -2.57
N ALA A 88 5.52 -5.59 -2.26
CA ALA A 88 4.93 -5.71 -0.92
C ALA A 88 4.74 -7.17 -0.50
N PHE A 89 4.22 -8.01 -1.39
CA PHE A 89 4.05 -9.44 -1.15
C PHE A 89 5.37 -10.17 -0.87
N THR A 90 6.38 -9.91 -1.68
CA THR A 90 7.72 -10.50 -1.51
C THR A 90 8.35 -10.08 -0.18
N LEU A 91 8.27 -8.79 0.16
CA LEU A 91 8.76 -8.26 1.43
C LEU A 91 8.02 -8.89 2.61
N PHE A 92 6.68 -8.98 2.54
CA PHE A 92 5.88 -9.60 3.59
C PHE A 92 6.37 -11.03 3.91
N HIS A 93 6.67 -11.83 2.88
CA HIS A 93 7.14 -13.22 3.03
C HIS A 93 8.65 -13.34 3.35
N SER A 94 9.39 -12.24 3.38
CA SER A 94 10.82 -12.24 3.67
C SER A 94 11.15 -12.27 5.17
N GLY A 95 10.16 -12.08 6.04
CA GLY A 95 10.37 -12.03 7.48
C GLY A 95 9.18 -12.53 8.29
N THR A 96 9.24 -12.34 9.58
CA THR A 96 8.23 -12.78 10.57
C THR A 96 7.93 -11.68 11.58
N GLY A 97 6.91 -11.90 12.43
CA GLY A 97 6.55 -10.95 13.48
C GLY A 97 5.83 -9.72 12.98
N LEU A 98 5.27 -9.78 11.78
CA LEU A 98 4.46 -8.71 11.21
C LEU A 98 3.04 -8.70 11.80
N PRO A 99 2.35 -7.55 11.80
CA PRO A 99 0.97 -7.46 12.28
C PRO A 99 0.03 -8.44 11.56
N ASP A 100 -0.97 -8.96 12.27
CA ASP A 100 -1.89 -9.98 11.76
C ASP A 100 -2.82 -9.46 10.64
N TRP A 101 -3.05 -8.15 10.55
CA TRP A 101 -3.83 -7.51 9.49
C TRP A 101 -3.07 -7.38 8.16
N LEU A 102 -1.74 -7.45 8.20
CA LEU A 102 -0.91 -7.06 7.05
C LEU A 102 -1.02 -8.05 5.88
N GLU A 103 -1.17 -9.36 6.16
CA GLU A 103 -1.36 -10.36 5.11
C GLU A 103 -2.62 -10.09 4.28
N ALA A 104 -3.73 -9.84 4.94
CA ALA A 104 -5.00 -9.52 4.27
C ALA A 104 -4.89 -8.24 3.43
N SER A 105 -4.22 -7.21 3.94
CA SER A 105 -3.99 -5.95 3.21
C SER A 105 -3.08 -6.14 1.99
N VAL A 106 -2.03 -6.94 2.10
CA VAL A 106 -1.13 -7.24 0.97
C VAL A 106 -1.86 -8.00 -0.12
N GLN A 107 -2.68 -8.97 0.23
CA GLN A 107 -3.49 -9.73 -0.74
C GLN A 107 -4.59 -8.86 -1.37
N GLU A 108 -5.22 -7.98 -0.60
CA GLU A 108 -6.16 -6.97 -1.14
C GLU A 108 -5.45 -6.06 -2.14
N GLY A 109 -4.25 -5.61 -1.81
CA GLY A 109 -3.42 -4.78 -2.70
C GLY A 109 -3.10 -5.48 -4.02
N LEU A 110 -2.77 -6.78 -3.99
CA LEU A 110 -2.58 -7.60 -5.20
C LEU A 110 -3.87 -7.68 -6.03
N ALA A 111 -5.02 -7.94 -5.39
CA ALA A 111 -6.30 -8.02 -6.08
C ALA A 111 -6.63 -6.69 -6.78
N ARG A 112 -6.47 -5.59 -6.10
CA ARG A 112 -6.69 -4.23 -6.63
C ARG A 112 -5.76 -3.92 -7.80
N ALA A 113 -4.48 -4.27 -7.68
CA ALA A 113 -3.48 -4.03 -8.70
C ALA A 113 -3.75 -4.84 -9.97
N HIS A 114 -4.04 -6.14 -9.83
CA HIS A 114 -4.40 -7.00 -10.96
C HIS A 114 -5.68 -6.55 -11.63
N LEU A 115 -6.68 -6.10 -10.86
CA LEU A 115 -7.91 -5.56 -11.43
C LEU A 115 -7.63 -4.29 -12.26
N ALA A 116 -6.76 -3.39 -11.77
CA ALA A 116 -6.35 -2.20 -12.49
C ALA A 116 -5.55 -2.53 -13.77
N ASP A 117 -4.83 -3.65 -13.77
CA ASP A 117 -4.08 -4.15 -14.93
C ASP A 117 -4.95 -4.96 -15.92
N GLY A 118 -6.23 -5.20 -15.58
CA GLY A 118 -7.17 -5.93 -16.41
C GLY A 118 -7.09 -7.46 -16.27
N ASP A 119 -6.28 -7.99 -15.36
CA ASP A 119 -6.19 -9.41 -15.06
C ASP A 119 -7.19 -9.80 -13.96
N ARG A 120 -8.43 -10.06 -14.38
CA ARG A 120 -9.51 -10.39 -13.45
C ARG A 120 -9.29 -11.72 -12.73
N ASP A 121 -8.74 -12.71 -13.40
CA ASP A 121 -8.50 -14.04 -12.81
C ASP A 121 -7.47 -13.96 -11.68
N ALA A 122 -6.36 -13.24 -11.89
CA ALA A 122 -5.38 -12.99 -10.85
C ALA A 122 -5.95 -12.12 -9.71
N ALA A 123 -6.80 -11.14 -10.02
CA ALA A 123 -7.47 -10.32 -9.02
C ALA A 123 -8.40 -11.16 -8.13
N GLU A 124 -9.21 -12.04 -8.71
CA GLU A 124 -10.11 -12.94 -7.97
C GLU A 124 -9.33 -13.92 -7.08
N PHE A 125 -8.23 -14.47 -7.60
CA PHE A 125 -7.35 -15.34 -6.81
C PHE A 125 -6.78 -14.62 -5.57
N ALA A 126 -6.25 -13.43 -5.74
CA ALA A 126 -5.72 -12.64 -4.64
C ALA A 126 -6.82 -12.20 -3.66
N ALA A 127 -8.01 -11.85 -4.14
CA ALA A 127 -9.15 -11.50 -3.30
C ALA A 127 -9.62 -12.67 -2.42
N HIS A 128 -9.62 -13.89 -2.93
CA HIS A 128 -9.88 -15.08 -2.13
C HIS A 128 -8.83 -15.26 -1.03
N ALA A 129 -7.54 -15.12 -1.37
CA ALA A 129 -6.47 -15.20 -0.39
C ALA A 129 -6.58 -14.10 0.70
N ALA A 130 -6.99 -12.89 0.31
CA ALA A 130 -7.24 -11.81 1.27
C ALA A 130 -8.41 -12.15 2.21
N THR A 131 -9.50 -12.72 1.66
CA THR A 131 -10.66 -13.15 2.46
C THR A 131 -10.27 -14.22 3.47
N ASP A 132 -9.49 -15.21 3.06
CA ASP A 132 -8.98 -16.25 3.97
C ASP A 132 -8.08 -15.66 5.06
N ALA A 133 -7.27 -14.66 4.71
CA ALA A 133 -6.39 -13.99 5.66
C ALA A 133 -7.14 -13.13 6.70
N LEU A 134 -8.37 -12.69 6.40
CA LEU A 134 -9.20 -11.96 7.37
C LEU A 134 -9.50 -12.74 8.64
N ASP A 135 -9.54 -14.07 8.56
CA ASP A 135 -9.75 -14.93 9.73
C ASP A 135 -8.64 -14.82 10.77
N LYS A 136 -7.46 -14.35 10.37
CA LYS A 136 -6.29 -14.14 11.26
C LYS A 136 -6.29 -12.77 11.93
N VAL A 137 -7.12 -11.83 11.46
CA VAL A 137 -7.15 -10.45 11.96
C VAL A 137 -7.93 -10.40 13.26
N SER A 138 -7.25 -10.08 14.35
CA SER A 138 -7.83 -10.08 15.70
C SER A 138 -8.70 -8.84 15.95
N GLU A 139 -8.26 -7.66 15.49
CA GLU A 139 -8.99 -6.42 15.69
C GLU A 139 -10.17 -6.31 14.71
N VAL A 140 -11.38 -6.09 15.26
CA VAL A 140 -12.62 -6.02 14.48
C VAL A 140 -12.58 -4.87 13.49
N GLU A 141 -12.08 -3.71 13.90
CA GLU A 141 -12.01 -2.51 13.06
C GLU A 141 -11.11 -2.72 11.84
N ASP A 142 -9.95 -3.35 12.02
CA ASP A 142 -9.04 -3.66 10.91
C ASP A 142 -9.67 -4.68 9.95
N ARG A 143 -10.33 -5.69 10.48
CA ARG A 143 -11.02 -6.70 9.68
C ARG A 143 -12.15 -6.09 8.84
N GLU A 144 -12.98 -5.23 9.45
CA GLU A 144 -14.07 -4.55 8.76
C GLU A 144 -13.56 -3.59 7.68
N LEU A 145 -12.47 -2.86 7.97
CA LEU A 145 -11.83 -1.97 7.01
C LEU A 145 -11.36 -2.72 5.76
N ILE A 146 -10.63 -3.80 5.95
CA ILE A 146 -10.08 -4.59 4.82
C ILE A 146 -11.22 -5.30 4.07
N ALA A 147 -12.21 -5.84 4.78
CA ALA A 147 -13.39 -6.45 4.14
C ALA A 147 -14.15 -5.43 3.28
N GLY A 148 -14.29 -4.18 3.75
CA GLY A 148 -14.87 -3.09 2.97
C GLY A 148 -14.06 -2.76 1.72
N GLN A 149 -12.74 -2.71 1.84
CA GLN A 149 -11.85 -2.48 0.70
C GLN A 149 -11.94 -3.60 -0.35
N LEU A 150 -12.09 -4.85 0.08
CA LEU A 150 -12.32 -5.99 -0.83
C LEU A 150 -13.67 -5.88 -1.54
N ALA A 151 -14.73 -5.51 -0.81
CA ALA A 151 -16.06 -5.34 -1.38
C ALA A 151 -16.09 -4.25 -2.46
N ASP A 152 -15.29 -3.19 -2.31
CA ASP A 152 -15.17 -2.09 -3.28
C ASP A 152 -14.60 -2.53 -4.63
N LEU A 153 -13.89 -3.66 -4.70
CA LEU A 153 -13.31 -4.17 -5.94
C LEU A 153 -14.37 -4.69 -6.94
N ARG A 154 -15.54 -5.10 -6.46
CA ARG A 154 -16.65 -5.60 -7.29
C ARG A 154 -16.24 -6.73 -8.25
N LEU A 155 -15.50 -7.69 -7.73
CA LEU A 155 -15.04 -8.89 -8.43
C LEU A 155 -16.17 -9.92 -8.63
#